data_f649c4e53c8d4fb0c37482091d7b2ad9
#
_entry.id   f649c4e53c8d4fb0c37482091d7b2ad9
#
_cell.length_a   1.000
_cell.length_b   1.000
_cell.length_c   1.000
_cell.angle_alpha   90.00
_cell.angle_beta   90.00
_cell.angle_gamma   90.00
#
_symmetry.space_group_name_H-M   'P 1'
#
loop_
_entity.id
_entity.type
_entity.pdbx_description
1 polymer ?
#
loop_
_entity_poly.entity_id
_entity_poly.type
_entity_poly.pdbx_seq_one_letter_code
_entity_poly.pdbx_strand_id
1 'polypeptide(L)'
;MESGDASPSMPIGINLPNSRWIRKEYGSKSVNLSNIVHAYDRAASREALKEFSYSWEEVDRTNKYGPLADNLETDMHEAIGHASGQIMPGVGTPKQTLKNYASAIEESRADLIALYYLPDSKLVELALFPNSEAYKAEYDKFIRNGLMLQLFRIKLGENIEEPHMRNRQLISMWAYEMGKDEKVIEKKINDGKTYFVINDYYKLRKLFGQLLKEVQRVTSEGDFAAAKNLVETYGVKEDQQFHKEVLERYSKLNIAPYKGFINPVLRPVLDGEKIIDVLLEYPDDFMQQMLCYARNYSFLPNKN
;
A
#
# COMPACT_ATOMS: atom_id res chain seq x y z
N MET A 1 13.19 -8.43 11.67
CA MET A 1 13.38 -9.82 11.21
C MET A 1 14.79 -9.94 10.69
N GLU A 2 15.64 -10.49 11.51
CA GLU A 2 17.05 -10.73 11.20
C GLU A 2 17.25 -12.23 11.16
N SER A 3 16.89 -12.86 10.09
CA SER A 3 17.29 -14.23 9.84
C SER A 3 18.05 -14.26 8.53
N GLY A 4 18.84 -15.31 8.28
CA GLY A 4 19.77 -15.42 7.16
C GLY A 4 19.21 -15.18 5.76
N ASP A 5 17.93 -14.94 5.67
CA ASP A 5 17.21 -14.48 4.47
C ASP A 5 16.77 -13.03 4.66
N ALA A 6 17.73 -12.13 4.90
CA ALA A 6 17.43 -10.71 4.87
C ALA A 6 16.92 -10.36 3.47
N SER A 7 15.61 -10.44 3.30
CA SER A 7 14.95 -10.06 2.07
C SER A 7 15.33 -8.62 1.73
N PRO A 8 15.60 -8.33 0.46
CA PRO A 8 15.81 -6.95 0.01
C PRO A 8 14.53 -6.11 0.12
N SER A 9 13.41 -6.67 0.52
CA SER A 9 12.15 -5.96 0.78
C SER A 9 11.70 -6.14 2.22
N MET A 10 11.14 -5.09 2.82
CA MET A 10 10.56 -5.12 4.16
C MET A 10 9.08 -4.78 4.08
N PRO A 11 8.23 -5.36 4.96
CA PRO A 11 6.86 -4.90 5.10
C PRO A 11 6.84 -3.45 5.61
N ILE A 12 5.88 -2.65 5.15
CA ILE A 12 5.65 -1.29 5.63
C ILE A 12 4.69 -1.24 6.81
N GLY A 13 3.77 -2.20 6.88
CA GLY A 13 2.88 -2.42 8.00
C GLY A 13 2.80 -3.91 8.36
N ILE A 14 2.46 -4.21 9.58
CA ILE A 14 2.29 -5.58 10.07
C ILE A 14 1.13 -5.62 11.06
N ASN A 15 0.16 -6.51 10.83
CA ASN A 15 -0.89 -6.81 11.78
C ASN A 15 -0.79 -8.27 12.23
N LEU A 16 -0.51 -8.52 13.49
CA LEU A 16 -0.29 -9.86 14.05
C LEU A 16 -1.21 -10.13 15.26
N PRO A 17 -1.58 -11.39 15.50
CA PRO A 17 -1.28 -12.60 14.75
C PRO A 17 -2.15 -12.77 13.51
N ASN A 18 -1.70 -13.56 12.52
CA ASN A 18 -2.46 -13.84 11.30
C ASN A 18 -3.64 -14.82 11.50
N SER A 19 -3.83 -15.31 12.72
CA SER A 19 -4.90 -16.25 13.05
C SER A 19 -6.16 -15.52 13.53
N ARG A 20 -7.26 -15.65 12.76
CA ARG A 20 -8.52 -14.95 13.04
C ARG A 20 -9.11 -15.23 14.42
N TRP A 21 -9.04 -16.49 14.90
CA TRP A 21 -9.59 -16.83 16.20
C TRP A 21 -8.80 -16.18 17.32
N ILE A 22 -7.46 -16.09 17.19
CA ILE A 22 -6.61 -15.41 18.18
C ILE A 22 -6.91 -13.91 18.19
N ARG A 23 -7.05 -13.26 16.99
CA ARG A 23 -7.44 -11.85 16.92
C ARG A 23 -8.77 -11.58 17.59
N LYS A 24 -9.76 -12.47 17.40
CA LYS A 24 -11.09 -12.32 17.99
C LYS A 24 -11.07 -12.43 19.51
N GLU A 25 -10.24 -13.32 20.07
CA GLU A 25 -10.21 -13.64 21.49
C GLU A 25 -9.20 -12.80 22.28
N TYR A 26 -8.05 -12.53 21.72
CA TYR A 26 -6.92 -11.85 22.36
C TYR A 26 -6.54 -10.50 21.73
N GLY A 27 -7.21 -10.10 20.66
CA GLY A 27 -6.88 -8.90 19.94
C GLY A 27 -5.70 -9.07 18.97
N SER A 28 -5.29 -7.97 18.37
CA SER A 28 -4.14 -7.89 17.45
C SER A 28 -3.25 -6.70 17.79
N LYS A 29 -2.01 -6.76 17.28
CA LYS A 29 -1.08 -5.62 17.31
C LYS A 29 -0.69 -5.26 15.91
N SER A 30 -0.82 -3.98 15.58
CA SER A 30 -0.34 -3.39 14.34
C SER A 30 0.95 -2.63 14.60
N VAL A 31 1.86 -2.70 13.63
CA VAL A 31 3.12 -1.94 13.63
C VAL A 31 3.26 -1.29 12.27
N ASN A 32 3.47 0.02 12.26
CA ASN A 32 3.79 0.79 11.07
C ASN A 32 5.28 1.11 11.07
N LEU A 33 5.99 0.76 9.98
CA LEU A 33 7.42 1.00 9.80
C LEU A 33 7.67 2.28 8.98
N SER A 34 6.88 3.30 9.21
CA SER A 34 6.87 4.58 8.48
C SER A 34 8.22 5.29 8.43
N ASN A 35 9.07 5.13 9.43
CA ASN A 35 10.42 5.68 9.43
C ASN A 35 11.27 5.16 8.27
N ILE A 36 11.12 3.89 7.91
CA ILE A 36 11.81 3.27 6.77
C ILE A 36 11.22 3.81 5.47
N VAL A 37 9.89 3.79 5.34
CA VAL A 37 9.18 4.32 4.17
C VAL A 37 9.59 5.77 3.90
N HIS A 38 9.58 6.63 4.92
CA HIS A 38 9.96 8.04 4.78
C HIS A 38 11.42 8.24 4.36
N ALA A 39 12.34 7.39 4.84
CA ALA A 39 13.73 7.47 4.42
C ALA A 39 13.89 7.19 2.91
N TYR A 40 13.18 6.19 2.40
CA TYR A 40 13.19 5.87 0.97
C TYR A 40 12.44 6.88 0.12
N ASP A 41 11.32 7.39 0.58
CA ASP A 41 10.57 8.42 -0.12
C ASP A 41 11.40 9.70 -0.29
N ARG A 42 12.13 10.09 0.72
CA ARG A 42 13.07 11.25 0.61
C ARG A 42 14.17 11.02 -0.41
N ALA A 43 14.67 9.79 -0.52
CA ALA A 43 15.75 9.44 -1.45
C ALA A 43 15.29 9.30 -2.90
N ALA A 44 14.07 8.78 -3.12
CA ALA A 44 13.65 8.29 -4.44
C ALA A 44 12.49 9.07 -5.08
N SER A 45 11.60 9.70 -4.29
CA SER A 45 10.25 10.02 -4.79
C SER A 45 10.08 11.39 -5.42
N ARG A 46 10.96 12.34 -5.19
CA ARG A 46 10.76 13.73 -5.70
C ARG A 46 10.66 13.81 -7.21
N GLU A 47 11.51 13.07 -7.92
CA GLU A 47 11.53 13.12 -9.39
C GLU A 47 10.33 12.35 -9.97
N ALA A 48 9.97 11.19 -9.40
CA ALA A 48 8.77 10.46 -9.81
C ALA A 48 7.49 11.24 -9.51
N LEU A 49 7.41 11.91 -8.36
CA LEU A 49 6.28 12.75 -8.02
C LEU A 49 6.09 13.87 -9.06
N LYS A 50 7.14 14.60 -9.41
CA LYS A 50 7.08 15.67 -10.41
C LYS A 50 6.72 15.14 -11.80
N GLU A 51 7.30 14.00 -12.19
CA GLU A 51 7.09 13.42 -13.52
C GLU A 51 5.67 12.93 -13.72
N PHE A 52 5.04 12.35 -12.68
CA PHE A 52 3.73 11.69 -12.78
C PHE A 52 2.58 12.50 -12.17
N SER A 53 2.83 13.70 -11.62
CA SER A 53 1.78 14.65 -11.21
C SER A 53 1.43 15.58 -12.36
N TYR A 54 0.13 15.87 -12.50
CA TYR A 54 -0.36 16.76 -13.56
C TYR A 54 -0.09 18.23 -13.25
N SER A 55 -0.14 18.64 -11.98
CA SER A 55 0.00 20.04 -11.59
C SER A 55 0.96 20.23 -10.41
N TRP A 56 1.46 21.46 -10.26
CA TRP A 56 2.29 21.84 -9.12
C TRP A 56 1.51 21.82 -7.81
N GLU A 57 0.20 22.08 -7.83
CA GLU A 57 -0.64 22.01 -6.63
C GLU A 57 -0.69 20.58 -6.09
N GLU A 58 -0.72 19.58 -6.95
CA GLU A 58 -0.64 18.17 -6.55
C GLU A 58 0.71 17.84 -5.93
N VAL A 59 1.81 18.33 -6.53
CA VAL A 59 3.18 18.16 -5.99
C VAL A 59 3.31 18.83 -4.62
N ASP A 60 2.88 20.08 -4.50
CA ASP A 60 2.97 20.84 -3.24
C ASP A 60 2.12 20.21 -2.14
N ARG A 61 0.91 19.75 -2.46
CA ARG A 61 0.04 19.06 -1.53
C ARG A 61 0.66 17.76 -1.03
N THR A 62 1.25 16.97 -1.95
CA THR A 62 1.95 15.73 -1.59
C THR A 62 3.18 16.02 -0.72
N ASN A 63 3.99 17.03 -1.05
CA ASN A 63 5.15 17.42 -0.23
C ASN A 63 4.72 17.87 1.18
N LYS A 64 3.59 18.55 1.28
CA LYS A 64 3.12 19.12 2.56
C LYS A 64 2.43 18.09 3.45
N TYR A 65 1.60 17.23 2.90
CA TYR A 65 0.71 16.37 3.66
C TYR A 65 0.96 14.87 3.41
N GLY A 66 1.68 14.52 2.34
CA GLY A 66 1.86 13.14 1.89
C GLY A 66 2.35 12.20 2.99
N PRO A 67 3.47 12.50 3.69
CA PRO A 67 3.99 11.61 4.73
C PRO A 67 2.99 11.35 5.86
N LEU A 68 2.22 12.37 6.26
CA LEU A 68 1.21 12.20 7.31
C LEU A 68 0.00 11.42 6.82
N ALA A 69 -0.47 11.72 5.60
CA ALA A 69 -1.64 11.08 5.02
C ALA A 69 -1.39 9.60 4.72
N ASP A 70 -0.19 9.27 4.23
CA ASP A 70 0.28 7.90 3.99
C ASP A 70 0.36 7.09 5.29
N ASN A 71 0.91 7.69 6.35
CA ASN A 71 0.95 7.03 7.66
C ASN A 71 -0.45 6.72 8.20
N LEU A 72 -1.37 7.68 8.13
CA LEU A 72 -2.74 7.48 8.61
C LEU A 72 -3.50 6.48 7.75
N GLU A 73 -3.25 6.46 6.44
CA GLU A 73 -3.81 5.45 5.55
C GLU A 73 -3.34 4.06 5.96
N THR A 74 -2.03 3.87 6.11
CA THR A 74 -1.44 2.60 6.55
C THR A 74 -1.93 2.18 7.94
N ASP A 75 -1.99 3.11 8.90
CA ASP A 75 -2.51 2.84 10.24
C ASP A 75 -3.98 2.39 10.22
N MET A 76 -4.82 3.02 9.40
CA MET A 76 -6.22 2.65 9.25
C MET A 76 -6.39 1.33 8.50
N HIS A 77 -5.60 1.09 7.45
CA HIS A 77 -5.55 -0.17 6.74
C HIS A 77 -5.27 -1.34 7.69
N GLU A 78 -4.22 -1.23 8.51
CA GLU A 78 -3.82 -2.28 9.44
C GLU A 78 -4.75 -2.39 10.65
N ALA A 79 -5.08 -1.26 11.31
CA ALA A 79 -5.78 -1.28 12.60
C ALA A 79 -7.30 -1.43 12.45
N ILE A 80 -7.90 -0.88 11.40
CA ILE A 80 -9.35 -0.89 11.18
C ILE A 80 -9.68 -1.76 9.96
N GLY A 81 -8.93 -1.63 8.88
CA GLY A 81 -9.14 -2.35 7.64
C GLY A 81 -9.19 -3.86 7.89
N HIS A 82 -8.08 -4.46 8.24
CA HIS A 82 -8.00 -5.89 8.52
C HIS A 82 -8.78 -6.37 9.75
N ALA A 83 -9.01 -5.50 10.72
CA ALA A 83 -9.72 -5.89 11.97
C ALA A 83 -11.24 -5.81 11.84
N SER A 84 -11.78 -5.18 10.80
CA SER A 84 -13.22 -4.98 10.62
C SER A 84 -13.88 -6.01 9.70
N GLY A 85 -15.21 -5.88 9.58
CA GLY A 85 -16.02 -6.74 8.72
C GLY A 85 -16.38 -8.08 9.37
N GLN A 86 -17.51 -8.62 8.95
CA GLN A 86 -18.01 -9.90 9.41
C GLN A 86 -18.36 -10.79 8.23
N ILE A 87 -18.18 -12.09 8.42
CA ILE A 87 -18.63 -13.14 7.51
C ILE A 87 -19.97 -13.61 8.01
N MET A 88 -20.93 -13.83 7.10
CA MET A 88 -22.27 -14.35 7.44
C MET A 88 -22.18 -15.72 8.10
N PRO A 89 -23.11 -16.02 9.03
CA PRO A 89 -23.17 -17.35 9.66
C PRO A 89 -23.26 -18.46 8.61
N GLY A 90 -22.45 -19.51 8.78
CA GLY A 90 -22.42 -20.66 7.85
C GLY A 90 -21.55 -20.47 6.62
N VAL A 91 -21.04 -19.29 6.35
CA VAL A 91 -20.08 -19.02 5.27
C VAL A 91 -18.67 -19.37 5.73
N GLY A 92 -17.90 -20.03 4.87
CA GLY A 92 -16.50 -20.37 5.15
C GLY A 92 -15.57 -19.15 5.19
N THR A 93 -14.31 -19.38 5.50
CA THR A 93 -13.29 -18.30 5.49
C THR A 93 -13.12 -17.77 4.06
N PRO A 94 -12.69 -16.49 3.88
CA PRO A 94 -12.43 -15.94 2.55
C PRO A 94 -11.46 -16.79 1.71
N LYS A 95 -10.46 -17.41 2.34
CA LYS A 95 -9.54 -18.33 1.65
C LYS A 95 -10.26 -19.56 1.09
N GLN A 96 -11.30 -20.07 1.78
CA GLN A 96 -12.09 -21.21 1.31
C GLN A 96 -13.09 -20.81 0.23
N THR A 97 -13.75 -19.66 0.40
CA THR A 97 -14.82 -19.20 -0.47
C THR A 97 -14.32 -18.45 -1.71
N LEU A 98 -13.39 -17.50 -1.53
CA LEU A 98 -12.87 -16.65 -2.62
C LEU A 98 -11.59 -17.19 -3.25
N LYS A 99 -10.96 -18.22 -2.66
CA LYS A 99 -9.79 -18.93 -3.19
C LYS A 99 -8.62 -17.97 -3.53
N ASN A 100 -8.15 -18.00 -4.78
CA ASN A 100 -7.04 -17.17 -5.28
C ASN A 100 -7.35 -15.66 -5.36
N TYR A 101 -8.60 -15.26 -5.22
CA TYR A 101 -8.97 -13.83 -5.17
C TYR A 101 -9.05 -13.28 -3.73
N ALA A 102 -8.98 -14.16 -2.72
CA ALA A 102 -9.17 -13.78 -1.32
C ALA A 102 -8.21 -12.68 -0.87
N SER A 103 -6.93 -12.76 -1.20
CA SER A 103 -5.93 -11.75 -0.80
C SER A 103 -6.20 -10.40 -1.46
N ALA A 104 -6.42 -10.36 -2.78
CA ALA A 104 -6.69 -9.08 -3.47
C ALA A 104 -7.98 -8.41 -2.97
N ILE A 105 -9.03 -9.19 -2.67
CA ILE A 105 -10.30 -8.69 -2.11
C ILE A 105 -10.10 -8.19 -0.67
N GLU A 106 -9.32 -8.88 0.16
CA GLU A 106 -9.04 -8.45 1.53
C GLU A 106 -8.23 -7.15 1.56
N GLU A 107 -7.18 -7.04 0.75
CA GLU A 107 -6.41 -5.81 0.61
C GLU A 107 -7.27 -4.67 0.07
N SER A 108 -8.14 -4.95 -0.92
CA SER A 108 -9.10 -3.95 -1.41
C SER A 108 -10.04 -3.46 -0.30
N ARG A 109 -10.48 -4.35 0.57
CA ARG A 109 -11.35 -4.00 1.69
C ARG A 109 -10.63 -3.11 2.70
N ALA A 110 -9.39 -3.45 3.04
CA ALA A 110 -8.58 -2.70 4.00
C ALA A 110 -8.25 -1.29 3.47
N ASP A 111 -7.76 -1.17 2.24
CA ASP A 111 -7.49 0.12 1.59
C ASP A 111 -8.76 0.98 1.46
N LEU A 112 -9.88 0.38 1.03
CA LEU A 112 -11.15 1.13 0.89
C LEU A 112 -11.68 1.65 2.22
N ILE A 113 -11.49 0.94 3.33
CA ILE A 113 -11.83 1.43 4.66
C ILE A 113 -10.99 2.66 5.00
N ALA A 114 -9.66 2.55 4.84
CA ALA A 114 -8.76 3.67 5.07
C ALA A 114 -9.15 4.89 4.20
N LEU A 115 -9.23 4.72 2.90
CA LEU A 115 -9.57 5.78 1.95
C LEU A 115 -10.95 6.41 2.25
N TYR A 116 -11.95 5.61 2.62
CA TYR A 116 -13.28 6.15 2.91
C TYR A 116 -13.31 7.02 4.17
N TYR A 117 -12.52 6.68 5.19
CA TYR A 117 -12.50 7.42 6.46
C TYR A 117 -11.45 8.54 6.51
N LEU A 118 -10.42 8.55 5.67
CA LEU A 118 -9.44 9.65 5.64
C LEU A 118 -10.04 11.06 5.53
N PRO A 119 -11.14 11.30 4.76
CA PRO A 119 -11.79 12.62 4.71
C PRO A 119 -12.71 12.92 5.90
N ASP A 120 -12.79 12.07 6.92
CA ASP A 120 -13.69 12.28 8.04
C ASP A 120 -13.21 13.43 8.93
N SER A 121 -14.13 14.34 9.30
CA SER A 121 -13.82 15.49 10.16
C SER A 121 -13.26 15.08 11.52
N LYS A 122 -13.55 13.86 11.96
CA LYS A 122 -13.05 13.32 13.22
C LYS A 122 -11.53 13.28 13.29
N LEU A 123 -10.86 13.08 12.16
CA LEU A 123 -9.39 13.09 12.13
C LEU A 123 -8.81 14.48 12.38
N VAL A 124 -9.52 15.53 11.97
CA VAL A 124 -9.13 16.91 12.29
C VAL A 124 -9.46 17.24 13.75
N GLU A 125 -10.61 16.82 14.25
CA GLU A 125 -11.00 17.00 15.67
C GLU A 125 -10.00 16.33 16.62
N LEU A 126 -9.49 15.16 16.25
CA LEU A 126 -8.47 14.42 17.01
C LEU A 126 -7.05 14.94 16.80
N ALA A 127 -6.87 16.02 16.02
CA ALA A 127 -5.58 16.58 15.64
C ALA A 127 -4.64 15.57 14.90
N LEU A 128 -5.21 14.55 14.29
CA LEU A 128 -4.49 13.60 13.43
C LEU A 128 -4.22 14.21 12.05
N PHE A 129 -5.14 15.06 11.55
CA PHE A 129 -4.90 15.92 10.40
C PHE A 129 -4.91 17.40 10.80
N PRO A 130 -4.06 18.23 10.19
CA PRO A 130 -4.02 19.67 10.47
C PRO A 130 -5.24 20.43 9.91
N ASN A 131 -5.92 19.89 8.90
CA ASN A 131 -7.09 20.47 8.23
C ASN A 131 -7.79 19.42 7.34
N SER A 132 -8.95 19.82 6.79
CA SER A 132 -9.78 18.99 5.92
C SER A 132 -9.26 18.78 4.50
N GLU A 133 -8.09 19.32 4.14
CA GLU A 133 -7.49 19.17 2.81
C GLU A 133 -6.38 18.13 2.77
N ALA A 134 -5.85 17.75 3.93
CA ALA A 134 -4.67 16.89 4.04
C ALA A 134 -4.87 15.49 3.40
N TYR A 135 -6.07 14.91 3.51
CA TYR A 135 -6.37 13.60 2.92
C TYR A 135 -6.24 13.56 1.39
N LYS A 136 -6.37 14.70 0.71
CA LYS A 136 -6.27 14.78 -0.75
C LYS A 136 -4.91 14.33 -1.26
N ALA A 137 -3.86 14.49 -0.44
CA ALA A 137 -2.52 14.04 -0.79
C ALA A 137 -2.46 12.51 -0.96
N GLU A 138 -3.16 11.76 -0.10
CA GLU A 138 -3.23 10.30 -0.24
C GLU A 138 -4.12 9.87 -1.41
N TYR A 139 -5.23 10.56 -1.64
CA TYR A 139 -6.08 10.28 -2.80
C TYR A 139 -5.32 10.48 -4.12
N ASP A 140 -4.57 11.59 -4.25
CA ASP A 140 -3.71 11.84 -5.41
C ASP A 140 -2.67 10.73 -5.58
N LYS A 141 -1.99 10.35 -4.49
CA LYS A 141 -0.98 9.29 -4.48
C LYS A 141 -1.59 7.94 -4.84
N PHE A 142 -2.74 7.59 -4.26
CA PHE A 142 -3.38 6.30 -4.46
C PHE A 142 -3.83 6.12 -5.92
N ILE A 143 -4.51 7.11 -6.49
CA ILE A 143 -4.95 7.09 -7.90
C ILE A 143 -3.76 7.08 -8.86
N ARG A 144 -2.77 7.96 -8.65
CA ARG A 144 -1.54 8.00 -9.46
C ARG A 144 -0.78 6.68 -9.40
N ASN A 145 -0.65 6.07 -8.22
CA ASN A 145 0.02 4.79 -8.06
C ASN A 145 -0.79 3.66 -8.68
N GLY A 146 -2.08 3.57 -8.38
CA GLY A 146 -2.96 2.50 -8.86
C GLY A 146 -3.15 2.47 -10.36
N LEU A 147 -3.25 3.63 -11.01
CA LEU A 147 -3.47 3.70 -12.48
C LEU A 147 -2.19 3.83 -13.30
N MET A 148 -1.07 4.26 -12.70
CA MET A 148 0.14 4.57 -13.46
C MET A 148 1.41 4.00 -12.83
N LEU A 149 1.80 4.59 -11.70
CA LEU A 149 3.19 4.51 -11.25
C LEU A 149 3.61 3.08 -10.90
N GLN A 150 2.73 2.26 -10.31
CA GLN A 150 3.07 0.86 -9.97
C GLN A 150 3.45 0.00 -11.19
N LEU A 151 3.06 0.39 -12.42
CA LEU A 151 3.35 -0.36 -13.63
C LEU A 151 4.85 -0.48 -13.94
N PHE A 152 5.69 0.44 -13.40
CA PHE A 152 7.14 0.31 -13.57
C PHE A 152 7.72 -0.98 -12.94
N ARG A 153 6.98 -1.62 -12.04
CA ARG A 153 7.43 -2.83 -11.30
C ARG A 153 7.24 -4.13 -12.07
N ILE A 154 6.49 -4.10 -13.17
CA ILE A 154 6.20 -5.28 -13.98
C ILE A 154 6.75 -5.12 -15.40
N LYS A 155 7.08 -6.23 -16.04
CA LYS A 155 7.56 -6.21 -17.41
C LYS A 155 6.41 -5.98 -18.38
N LEU A 156 6.72 -5.32 -19.50
CA LEU A 156 5.73 -5.07 -20.53
C LEU A 156 5.08 -6.38 -21.02
N GLY A 157 3.74 -6.41 -21.00
CA GLY A 157 2.95 -7.55 -21.43
C GLY A 157 2.67 -8.60 -20.34
N GLU A 158 3.24 -8.46 -19.15
CA GLU A 158 2.90 -9.28 -18.00
C GLU A 158 1.64 -8.75 -17.29
N ASN A 159 0.84 -9.65 -16.73
CA ASN A 159 -0.30 -9.28 -15.90
C ASN A 159 0.14 -8.88 -14.49
N ILE A 160 -0.67 -8.09 -13.81
CA ILE A 160 -0.47 -7.79 -12.40
C ILE A 160 -0.82 -9.04 -11.58
N GLU A 161 0.13 -9.56 -10.81
CA GLU A 161 -0.06 -10.77 -9.99
C GLU A 161 -0.03 -10.49 -8.49
N GLU A 162 0.75 -9.51 -8.05
CA GLU A 162 0.93 -9.17 -6.64
C GLU A 162 -0.37 -8.57 -6.04
N PRO A 163 -0.88 -9.08 -4.88
CA PRO A 163 -2.18 -8.69 -4.33
C PRO A 163 -2.34 -7.19 -4.07
N HIS A 164 -1.34 -6.50 -3.53
CA HIS A 164 -1.41 -5.06 -3.28
C HIS A 164 -1.39 -4.23 -4.57
N MET A 165 -0.76 -4.72 -5.63
CA MET A 165 -0.85 -4.06 -6.94
C MET A 165 -2.22 -4.29 -7.57
N ARG A 166 -2.77 -5.51 -7.46
CA ARG A 166 -4.12 -5.84 -7.93
C ARG A 166 -5.19 -4.99 -7.26
N ASN A 167 -5.09 -4.84 -5.93
CA ASN A 167 -6.10 -4.09 -5.21
C ASN A 167 -6.08 -2.60 -5.57
N ARG A 168 -4.89 -1.98 -5.62
CA ARG A 168 -4.75 -0.56 -5.99
C ARG A 168 -5.28 -0.29 -7.39
N GLN A 169 -4.93 -1.18 -8.33
CA GLN A 169 -5.45 -1.11 -9.68
C GLN A 169 -6.98 -1.26 -9.70
N LEU A 170 -7.52 -2.30 -9.04
CA LEU A 170 -8.94 -2.57 -8.97
C LEU A 170 -9.70 -1.35 -8.46
N ILE A 171 -9.30 -0.79 -7.33
CA ILE A 171 -9.97 0.36 -6.72
C ILE A 171 -9.89 1.57 -7.64
N SER A 172 -8.71 1.87 -8.16
CA SER A 172 -8.48 3.06 -8.97
C SER A 172 -9.16 2.97 -10.33
N MET A 173 -9.09 1.82 -11.00
CA MET A 173 -9.73 1.59 -12.29
C MET A 173 -11.26 1.54 -12.17
N TRP A 174 -11.77 0.88 -11.14
CA TRP A 174 -13.21 0.85 -10.87
C TRP A 174 -13.75 2.26 -10.62
N ALA A 175 -13.06 3.06 -9.79
CA ALA A 175 -13.46 4.43 -9.51
C ALA A 175 -13.38 5.32 -10.77
N TYR A 176 -12.35 5.13 -11.60
CA TYR A 176 -12.22 5.83 -12.88
C TYR A 176 -13.38 5.52 -13.83
N GLU A 177 -13.71 4.23 -14.02
CA GLU A 177 -14.80 3.83 -14.93
C GLU A 177 -16.19 4.25 -14.39
N MET A 178 -16.46 4.04 -13.09
CA MET A 178 -17.75 4.41 -12.49
C MET A 178 -17.94 5.93 -12.36
N GLY A 179 -16.87 6.69 -12.24
CA GLY A 179 -16.90 8.15 -12.18
C GLY A 179 -16.79 8.86 -13.53
N LYS A 180 -16.74 8.12 -14.64
CA LYS A 180 -16.39 8.64 -15.97
C LYS A 180 -17.36 9.70 -16.49
N ASP A 181 -18.66 9.46 -16.39
CA ASP A 181 -19.70 10.38 -16.89
C ASP A 181 -19.68 11.72 -16.16
N GLU A 182 -19.32 11.69 -14.88
CA GLU A 182 -19.21 12.88 -14.04
C GLU A 182 -17.76 13.44 -14.00
N LYS A 183 -16.84 12.83 -14.74
CA LYS A 183 -15.42 13.19 -14.79
C LYS A 183 -14.78 13.30 -13.39
N VAL A 184 -15.12 12.39 -12.50
CA VAL A 184 -14.57 12.37 -11.13
C VAL A 184 -13.06 12.23 -11.15
N ILE A 185 -12.56 11.29 -11.98
CA ILE A 185 -11.15 11.16 -12.38
C ILE A 185 -11.11 11.33 -13.89
N GLU A 186 -10.21 12.15 -14.37
CA GLU A 186 -10.08 12.42 -15.80
C GLU A 186 -8.68 12.04 -16.31
N LYS A 187 -8.63 11.26 -17.40
CA LYS A 187 -7.40 11.01 -18.15
C LYS A 187 -7.07 12.22 -18.99
N LYS A 188 -5.95 12.87 -18.73
CA LYS A 188 -5.46 14.04 -19.47
C LYS A 188 -4.15 13.73 -20.15
N ILE A 189 -3.95 14.36 -21.31
CA ILE A 189 -2.68 14.31 -22.04
C ILE A 189 -2.10 15.72 -22.06
N ASN A 190 -0.86 15.85 -21.59
CA ASN A 190 -0.11 17.09 -21.66
C ASN A 190 1.32 16.80 -22.15
N ASP A 191 1.77 17.50 -23.17
CA ASP A 191 3.07 17.30 -23.81
C ASP A 191 3.36 15.83 -24.19
N GLY A 192 2.33 15.12 -24.67
CA GLY A 192 2.41 13.72 -25.07
C GLY A 192 2.48 12.72 -23.90
N LYS A 193 2.34 13.19 -22.66
CA LYS A 193 2.33 12.36 -21.45
C LYS A 193 0.92 12.22 -20.87
N THR A 194 0.60 11.02 -20.44
CA THR A 194 -0.70 10.70 -19.81
C THR A 194 -0.67 10.97 -18.32
N TYR A 195 -1.79 11.50 -17.81
CA TYR A 195 -2.04 11.75 -16.37
C TYR A 195 -3.47 11.38 -16.02
N PHE A 196 -3.70 11.02 -14.75
CA PHE A 196 -5.04 10.87 -14.18
C PHE A 196 -5.23 11.92 -13.09
N VAL A 197 -6.24 12.77 -13.27
CA VAL A 197 -6.49 13.95 -12.43
C VAL A 197 -7.80 13.80 -11.70
N ILE A 198 -7.79 13.96 -10.38
CA ILE A 198 -8.99 13.96 -9.56
C ILE A 198 -9.63 15.34 -9.64
N ASN A 199 -10.82 15.44 -10.24
CA ASN A 199 -11.56 16.69 -10.32
C ASN A 199 -12.53 16.88 -9.14
N ASP A 200 -13.01 15.78 -8.53
CA ASP A 200 -13.99 15.83 -7.43
C ASP A 200 -13.67 14.76 -6.36
N TYR A 201 -12.99 15.20 -5.31
CA TYR A 201 -12.60 14.33 -4.18
C TYR A 201 -13.80 13.84 -3.35
N TYR A 202 -14.86 14.64 -3.27
CA TYR A 202 -16.07 14.25 -2.55
C TYR A 202 -16.83 13.12 -3.26
N LYS A 203 -16.97 13.23 -4.59
CA LYS A 203 -17.55 12.15 -5.40
C LYS A 203 -16.67 10.91 -5.39
N LEU A 204 -15.35 11.08 -5.42
CA LEU A 204 -14.42 9.96 -5.32
C LEU A 204 -14.59 9.20 -3.99
N ARG A 205 -14.74 9.91 -2.86
CA ARG A 205 -15.07 9.28 -1.58
C ARG A 205 -16.36 8.45 -1.65
N LYS A 206 -17.40 8.96 -2.33
CA LYS A 206 -18.66 8.22 -2.52
C LYS A 206 -18.46 6.95 -3.34
N LEU A 207 -17.66 7.01 -4.40
CA LEU A 207 -17.31 5.84 -5.21
C LEU A 207 -16.56 4.80 -4.37
N PHE A 208 -15.59 5.21 -3.56
CA PHE A 208 -14.90 4.31 -2.63
C PHE A 208 -15.88 3.64 -1.65
N GLY A 209 -16.85 4.39 -1.12
CA GLY A 209 -17.89 3.82 -0.25
C GLY A 209 -18.80 2.81 -0.97
N GLN A 210 -19.14 3.04 -2.23
CA GLN A 210 -19.92 2.10 -3.03
C GLN A 210 -19.14 0.80 -3.29
N LEU A 211 -17.88 0.92 -3.67
CA LEU A 211 -17.02 -0.25 -3.88
C LEU A 211 -16.75 -1.01 -2.57
N LEU A 212 -16.52 -0.30 -1.47
CA LEU A 212 -16.36 -0.90 -0.14
C LEU A 212 -17.58 -1.74 0.24
N LYS A 213 -18.79 -1.22 0.01
CA LYS A 213 -20.03 -1.97 0.27
C LYS A 213 -20.07 -3.28 -0.53
N GLU A 214 -19.69 -3.24 -1.80
CA GLU A 214 -19.67 -4.44 -2.66
C GLU A 214 -18.57 -5.42 -2.25
N VAL A 215 -17.36 -4.96 -2.00
CA VAL A 215 -16.24 -5.80 -1.54
C VAL A 215 -16.57 -6.45 -0.19
N GLN A 216 -17.20 -5.70 0.74
CA GLN A 216 -17.64 -6.25 2.01
C GLN A 216 -18.76 -7.30 1.82
N ARG A 217 -19.72 -7.09 0.93
CA ARG A 217 -20.74 -8.08 0.58
C ARG A 217 -20.10 -9.37 0.05
N VAL A 218 -19.22 -9.23 -0.94
CA VAL A 218 -18.48 -10.34 -1.56
C VAL A 218 -17.74 -11.17 -0.51
N THR A 219 -17.07 -10.50 0.43
CA THR A 219 -16.36 -11.16 1.53
C THR A 219 -17.31 -11.85 2.49
N SER A 220 -18.40 -11.15 2.90
CA SER A 220 -19.37 -11.66 3.88
C SER A 220 -20.13 -12.88 3.39
N GLU A 221 -20.53 -12.87 2.13
CA GLU A 221 -21.33 -13.93 1.49
C GLU A 221 -20.47 -15.03 0.87
N GLY A 222 -19.17 -14.80 0.72
CA GLY A 222 -18.27 -15.74 0.07
C GLY A 222 -18.51 -15.86 -1.44
N ASP A 223 -18.92 -14.76 -2.09
CA ASP A 223 -19.31 -14.71 -3.51
C ASP A 223 -18.05 -14.75 -4.42
N PHE A 224 -17.66 -15.98 -4.76
CA PHE A 224 -16.51 -16.22 -5.64
C PHE A 224 -16.68 -15.61 -7.04
N ALA A 225 -17.89 -15.63 -7.59
CA ALA A 225 -18.11 -15.14 -8.94
C ALA A 225 -17.95 -13.63 -9.02
N ALA A 226 -18.47 -12.90 -8.03
CA ALA A 226 -18.28 -11.45 -7.93
C ALA A 226 -16.82 -11.08 -7.64
N ALA A 227 -16.14 -11.80 -6.73
CA ALA A 227 -14.71 -11.59 -6.46
C ALA A 227 -13.87 -11.75 -7.72
N LYS A 228 -14.07 -12.84 -8.46
CA LYS A 228 -13.41 -13.09 -9.75
C LYS A 228 -13.67 -11.95 -10.72
N ASN A 229 -14.94 -11.57 -10.90
CA ASN A 229 -15.31 -10.52 -11.84
C ASN A 229 -14.63 -9.18 -11.50
N LEU A 230 -14.66 -8.76 -10.23
CA LEU A 230 -14.00 -7.52 -9.79
C LEU A 230 -12.50 -7.54 -10.09
N VAL A 231 -11.80 -8.58 -9.67
CA VAL A 231 -10.34 -8.66 -9.81
C VAL A 231 -9.93 -8.80 -11.27
N GLU A 232 -10.56 -9.69 -12.04
CA GLU A 232 -10.18 -9.91 -13.44
C GLU A 232 -10.53 -8.73 -14.35
N THR A 233 -11.61 -8.00 -14.03
CA THR A 233 -12.04 -6.85 -14.85
C THR A 233 -11.18 -5.62 -14.55
N TYR A 234 -10.87 -5.35 -13.27
CA TYR A 234 -10.29 -4.08 -12.88
C TYR A 234 -8.87 -4.18 -12.30
N GLY A 235 -8.39 -5.37 -11.91
CA GLY A 235 -7.15 -5.51 -11.15
C GLY A 235 -6.02 -6.26 -11.84
N VAL A 236 -6.19 -6.74 -13.07
CA VAL A 236 -5.22 -7.66 -13.69
C VAL A 236 -4.59 -7.11 -14.96
N LYS A 237 -5.41 -6.53 -15.85
CA LYS A 237 -4.97 -6.15 -17.21
C LYS A 237 -4.67 -4.67 -17.33
N GLU A 238 -3.66 -4.38 -18.13
CA GLU A 238 -3.23 -3.05 -18.49
C GLU A 238 -3.25 -2.82 -19.99
N ASP A 239 -3.45 -1.56 -20.39
CA ASP A 239 -3.19 -1.10 -21.75
C ASP A 239 -1.69 -1.13 -22.01
N GLN A 240 -1.25 -1.98 -22.93
CA GLN A 240 0.17 -2.19 -23.23
C GLN A 240 0.88 -0.92 -23.72
N GLN A 241 0.18 -0.06 -24.50
CA GLN A 241 0.76 1.18 -25.00
C GLN A 241 0.98 2.16 -23.86
N PHE A 242 0.03 2.24 -22.95
CA PHE A 242 0.14 3.07 -21.76
C PHE A 242 1.21 2.53 -20.77
N HIS A 243 1.26 1.22 -20.57
CA HIS A 243 2.30 0.58 -19.75
C HIS A 243 3.71 0.89 -20.29
N LYS A 244 3.89 0.82 -21.64
CA LYS A 244 5.14 1.19 -22.28
C LYS A 244 5.51 2.66 -22.02
N GLU A 245 4.55 3.58 -22.11
CA GLU A 245 4.75 4.99 -21.77
C GLU A 245 5.27 5.17 -20.34
N VAL A 246 4.66 4.47 -19.36
CA VAL A 246 5.08 4.54 -17.95
C VAL A 246 6.52 4.05 -17.77
N LEU A 247 6.86 2.90 -18.39
CA LEU A 247 8.23 2.35 -18.35
C LEU A 247 9.26 3.31 -18.95
N GLU A 248 8.98 3.90 -20.11
CA GLU A 248 9.87 4.86 -20.77
C GLU A 248 10.06 6.14 -19.95
N ARG A 249 8.99 6.64 -19.31
CA ARG A 249 9.06 7.82 -18.44
C ARG A 249 9.86 7.53 -17.20
N TYR A 250 9.58 6.41 -16.52
CA TYR A 250 10.24 6.04 -15.28
C TYR A 250 11.73 5.74 -15.47
N SER A 251 12.11 5.08 -16.57
CA SER A 251 13.51 4.76 -16.87
C SER A 251 14.42 6.00 -17.00
N LYS A 252 13.87 7.13 -17.42
CA LYS A 252 14.60 8.41 -17.58
C LYS A 252 14.91 9.09 -16.24
N LEU A 253 14.23 8.70 -15.17
CA LEU A 253 14.39 9.32 -13.85
C LEU A 253 15.65 8.83 -13.11
N ASN A 254 16.22 7.70 -13.54
CA ASN A 254 17.41 7.09 -12.94
C ASN A 254 17.29 6.92 -11.41
N ILE A 255 16.09 6.52 -10.94
CA ILE A 255 15.80 6.31 -9.53
C ILE A 255 16.40 5.01 -9.07
N ALA A 256 17.08 5.02 -7.93
CA ALA A 256 17.61 3.81 -7.31
C ALA A 256 16.45 2.83 -6.98
N PRO A 257 16.64 1.52 -7.21
CA PRO A 257 15.60 0.53 -6.91
C PRO A 257 15.30 0.49 -5.41
N TYR A 258 14.02 0.29 -5.08
CA TYR A 258 13.54 0.10 -3.71
C TYR A 258 13.94 -1.28 -3.19
N LYS A 259 15.20 -1.40 -2.75
CA LYS A 259 15.79 -2.63 -2.21
C LYS A 259 17.07 -2.31 -1.45
N GLY A 260 17.58 -3.28 -0.70
CA GLY A 260 18.83 -3.11 0.01
C GLY A 260 18.69 -2.31 1.30
N PHE A 261 17.64 -2.59 2.08
CA PHE A 261 17.41 -1.92 3.36
C PHE A 261 18.53 -2.20 4.35
N ILE A 262 18.97 -1.14 5.03
CA ILE A 262 19.90 -1.26 6.15
C ILE A 262 19.09 -1.24 7.43
N ASN A 263 19.23 -2.31 8.22
CA ASN A 263 18.54 -2.45 9.49
C ASN A 263 19.36 -1.87 10.64
N PRO A 264 18.74 -1.30 11.69
CA PRO A 264 19.44 -0.95 12.90
C PRO A 264 20.01 -2.22 13.57
N VAL A 265 21.19 -2.11 14.14
CA VAL A 265 21.79 -3.17 14.97
C VAL A 265 21.38 -2.95 16.40
N LEU A 266 20.83 -4.00 17.03
CA LEU A 266 20.42 -4.00 18.41
C LEU A 266 21.54 -4.61 19.26
N ARG A 267 22.11 -3.83 20.19
CA ARG A 267 23.14 -4.32 21.13
C ARG A 267 22.56 -4.36 22.55
N PRO A 268 22.37 -5.54 23.13
CA PRO A 268 21.90 -5.64 24.51
C PRO A 268 22.95 -5.11 25.49
N VAL A 269 22.51 -4.31 26.44
CA VAL A 269 23.29 -3.94 27.61
C VAL A 269 22.94 -4.94 28.72
N LEU A 270 23.94 -5.62 29.25
CA LEU A 270 23.74 -6.72 30.23
C LEU A 270 24.18 -6.29 31.60
N ASP A 271 23.39 -6.69 32.60
CA ASP A 271 23.81 -6.79 34.03
C ASP A 271 23.75 -8.28 34.43
N GLY A 272 24.91 -8.91 34.48
CA GLY A 272 24.99 -10.37 34.50
C GLY A 272 24.39 -10.99 33.23
N GLU A 273 23.40 -11.87 33.39
CA GLU A 273 22.65 -12.49 32.29
C GLU A 273 21.38 -11.73 31.90
N LYS A 274 21.05 -10.64 32.59
CA LYS A 274 19.82 -9.88 32.39
C LYS A 274 20.08 -8.71 31.43
N ILE A 275 19.25 -8.58 30.36
CA ILE A 275 19.23 -7.41 29.53
C ILE A 275 18.55 -6.27 30.34
N ILE A 276 19.29 -5.19 30.56
CA ILE A 276 18.80 -3.99 31.27
C ILE A 276 18.51 -2.82 30.32
N ASP A 277 19.11 -2.83 29.12
CA ASP A 277 18.90 -1.81 28.10
C ASP A 277 19.27 -2.37 26.72
N VAL A 278 18.92 -1.65 25.64
CA VAL A 278 19.29 -1.98 24.26
C VAL A 278 19.79 -0.72 23.57
N LEU A 279 21.04 -0.74 23.12
CA LEU A 279 21.60 0.32 22.27
C LEU A 279 21.22 0.08 20.83
N LEU A 280 20.79 1.15 20.15
CA LEU A 280 20.48 1.16 18.72
C LEU A 280 21.65 1.78 17.95
N GLU A 281 22.23 1.02 17.03
CA GLU A 281 23.23 1.52 16.07
C GLU A 281 22.60 1.55 14.68
N TYR A 282 22.88 2.61 13.93
CA TYR A 282 22.36 2.81 12.57
C TYR A 282 23.53 2.75 11.58
N PRO A 283 23.93 1.55 11.09
CA PRO A 283 24.95 1.44 10.05
C PRO A 283 24.45 2.04 8.74
N ASP A 284 25.37 2.41 7.86
CA ASP A 284 25.10 2.99 6.54
C ASP A 284 25.63 2.16 5.37
N ASP A 285 26.21 0.99 5.65
CA ASP A 285 26.81 0.12 4.65
C ASP A 285 26.03 -1.21 4.54
N PHE A 286 25.28 -1.35 3.44
CA PHE A 286 24.52 -2.56 3.14
C PHE A 286 25.42 -3.80 2.95
N MET A 287 26.59 -3.66 2.35
CA MET A 287 27.53 -4.77 2.16
C MET A 287 28.00 -5.32 3.51
N GLN A 288 28.35 -4.44 4.44
CA GLN A 288 28.74 -4.85 5.79
C GLN A 288 27.59 -5.54 6.55
N GLN A 289 26.37 -5.08 6.38
CA GLN A 289 25.19 -5.77 6.92
C GLN A 289 25.09 -7.20 6.39
N MET A 290 25.19 -7.39 5.07
CA MET A 290 25.10 -8.72 4.47
C MET A 290 26.26 -9.65 4.89
N LEU A 291 27.47 -9.12 5.02
CA LEU A 291 28.61 -9.87 5.55
C LEU A 291 28.42 -10.24 7.03
N CYS A 292 27.82 -9.35 7.82
CA CYS A 292 27.48 -9.63 9.21
C CYS A 292 26.46 -10.79 9.30
N TYR A 293 25.42 -10.78 8.48
CA TYR A 293 24.41 -11.82 8.44
C TYR A 293 25.01 -13.16 7.98
N ALA A 294 25.84 -13.14 6.96
CA ALA A 294 26.53 -14.36 6.50
C ALA A 294 27.41 -14.98 7.59
N ARG A 295 28.14 -14.18 8.38
CA ARG A 295 29.01 -14.66 9.44
C ARG A 295 28.23 -15.21 10.64
N ASN A 296 27.14 -14.52 11.04
CA ASN A 296 26.45 -14.81 12.28
C ASN A 296 25.30 -15.81 12.11
N TYR A 297 24.72 -15.94 10.92
CA TYR A 297 23.48 -16.70 10.71
C TYR A 297 23.55 -17.75 9.58
N SER A 298 24.70 -17.92 8.89
CA SER A 298 24.85 -18.90 7.81
C SER A 298 24.71 -20.37 8.26
N PHE A 299 24.74 -20.63 9.56
CA PHE A 299 24.56 -21.97 10.12
C PHE A 299 23.08 -22.34 10.32
N LEU A 300 22.15 -21.41 10.12
CA LEU A 300 20.73 -21.69 10.21
C LEU A 300 20.29 -22.60 9.04
N PRO A 301 19.38 -23.56 9.30
CA PRO A 301 18.93 -24.47 8.25
C PRO A 301 18.19 -23.72 7.13
N ASN A 302 18.52 -24.07 5.88
CA ASN A 302 17.91 -23.51 4.67
C ASN A 302 16.56 -24.15 4.30
N LYS A 303 16.04 -25.04 5.16
CA LYS A 303 14.76 -25.74 4.91
C LYS A 303 13.80 -25.47 6.05
N ASN A 304 12.64 -24.96 5.66
CA ASN A 304 11.46 -24.90 6.52
C ASN A 304 10.77 -26.26 6.58
#